data_200c944819a29874c865b67a95ce8830
#
_entry.id   200c944819a29874c865b67a95ce8830
#
_cell.length_a   1.000
_cell.length_b   1.000
_cell.length_c   1.000
_cell.angle_alpha   90.00
_cell.angle_beta   90.00
_cell.angle_gamma   90.00
#
_symmetry.space_group_name_H-M   'P 1'
#
loop_
_entity.id
_entity.type
_entity.pdbx_description
1 polymer ?
#
loop_
_entity_poly.entity_id
_entity_poly.type
_entity_poly.pdbx_seq_one_letter_code
_entity_poly.pdbx_strand_id
1 'polypeptide(L)'
;MAFLDKIGFGKLKEGLNKTKDNLIGKVNRLVNARGVIDDEFLSELEEIFISSDLGIDTTEVLIARIKERAITDKYIDQKELNELINGEIRKVFNETASEFKSFDFELKQKPYVIIVVGVNGVGKTTSIGKLANNFKIAGKSVLIGSADTFRAAANDQLEIWAKRADVEIIQSKSTSDPASVAFDTVNSAVSKGTDVVIIDTAGRLHNKSHLMEELKKIKRVIQKVIPEAPHETFIVIDATTGQNGLNQAMEFSKALDGLTGIILTKLDGTAKGGIVLKINKEMKLPVRFIGVGEQIDDLQVFDSKSFTEALFEK
;
A
#
# COMPACT_ATOMS: atom_id res chain seq x y z
N MET A 1 11.32 -3.58 -19.87
CA MET A 1 10.71 -4.29 -18.73
C MET A 1 11.77 -4.99 -17.86
N ALA A 2 12.50 -5.99 -18.30
CA ALA A 2 13.42 -6.77 -17.44
C ALA A 2 14.52 -6.01 -16.65
N PHE A 3 14.94 -4.82 -17.07
CA PHE A 3 15.95 -4.03 -16.37
C PHE A 3 15.34 -3.18 -15.25
N LEU A 4 14.14 -2.61 -15.47
CA LEU A 4 13.39 -1.88 -14.44
C LEU A 4 12.90 -2.83 -13.35
N ASP A 5 12.54 -4.07 -13.71
CA ASP A 5 12.14 -5.11 -12.75
C ASP A 5 13.28 -5.49 -11.79
N LYS A 6 14.53 -5.57 -12.28
CA LYS A 6 15.70 -5.86 -11.43
C LYS A 6 16.04 -4.75 -10.44
N ILE A 7 15.94 -3.49 -10.85
CA ILE A 7 16.19 -2.34 -9.96
C ILE A 7 15.08 -2.24 -8.91
N GLY A 8 13.83 -2.43 -9.33
CA GLY A 8 12.68 -2.45 -8.43
C GLY A 8 12.79 -3.55 -7.37
N PHE A 9 13.18 -4.75 -7.75
CA PHE A 9 13.35 -5.87 -6.83
C PHE A 9 14.47 -5.64 -5.80
N GLY A 10 15.60 -5.04 -6.20
CA GLY A 10 16.68 -4.66 -5.28
C GLY A 10 16.21 -3.68 -4.19
N LYS A 11 15.51 -2.63 -4.56
CA LYS A 11 14.91 -1.66 -3.63
C LYS A 11 13.86 -2.29 -2.72
N LEU A 12 13.04 -3.20 -3.25
CA LEU A 12 12.06 -3.95 -2.49
C LEU A 12 12.75 -4.79 -1.40
N LYS A 13 13.81 -5.51 -1.77
CA LYS A 13 14.59 -6.33 -0.84
C LYS A 13 15.21 -5.48 0.28
N GLU A 14 15.82 -4.33 -0.06
CA GLU A 14 16.36 -3.39 0.93
C GLU A 14 15.26 -2.83 1.85
N GLY A 15 14.14 -2.41 1.30
CA GLY A 15 12.99 -1.89 2.07
C GLY A 15 12.37 -2.92 3.00
N LEU A 16 12.47 -4.22 2.69
CA LEU A 16 11.93 -5.31 3.50
C LEU A 16 12.91 -5.92 4.50
N ASN A 17 14.17 -5.45 4.57
CA ASN A 17 15.16 -6.04 5.46
C ASN A 17 14.71 -6.11 6.93
N LYS A 18 14.13 -5.03 7.48
CA LYS A 18 13.63 -5.03 8.86
C LYS A 18 12.49 -6.02 9.09
N THR A 19 11.59 -6.15 8.14
CA THR A 19 10.49 -7.12 8.17
C THR A 19 11.04 -8.55 8.11
N LYS A 20 11.98 -8.80 7.20
CA LYS A 20 12.66 -10.09 7.08
C LYS A 20 13.37 -10.49 8.37
N ASP A 21 14.16 -9.59 8.96
CA ASP A 21 14.88 -9.86 10.21
C ASP A 21 13.93 -10.12 11.38
N ASN A 22 12.81 -9.38 11.43
CA ASN A 22 11.82 -9.55 12.49
C ASN A 22 11.00 -10.84 12.34
N LEU A 23 10.55 -11.17 11.15
CA LEU A 23 9.74 -12.38 10.91
C LEU A 23 10.64 -13.60 10.70
N ILE A 24 11.34 -13.65 9.57
CA ILE A 24 12.12 -14.84 9.17
C ILE A 24 13.34 -15.04 10.07
N GLY A 25 14.02 -13.96 10.44
CA GLY A 25 15.18 -14.01 11.33
C GLY A 25 14.82 -14.52 12.74
N LYS A 26 13.66 -14.15 13.30
CA LYS A 26 13.20 -14.68 14.60
C LYS A 26 12.78 -16.14 14.50
N VAL A 27 12.03 -16.51 13.44
CA VAL A 27 11.67 -17.92 13.18
C VAL A 27 12.91 -18.80 13.10
N ASN A 28 13.91 -18.40 12.31
CA ASN A 28 15.16 -19.14 12.18
C ASN A 28 15.91 -19.26 13.51
N ARG A 29 15.93 -18.21 14.34
CA ARG A 29 16.53 -18.27 15.69
C ARG A 29 15.80 -19.24 16.61
N LEU A 30 14.47 -19.22 16.60
CA LEU A 30 13.65 -20.13 17.39
C LEU A 30 13.90 -21.60 17.00
N VAL A 31 13.91 -21.91 15.70
CA VAL A 31 14.23 -23.26 15.19
C VAL A 31 15.63 -23.72 15.62
N ASN A 32 16.63 -22.84 15.49
CA ASN A 32 18.00 -23.17 15.87
C ASN A 32 18.17 -23.36 17.39
N ALA A 33 17.38 -22.69 18.22
CA ALA A 33 17.46 -22.79 19.66
C ALA A 33 16.79 -24.06 20.20
N ARG A 34 15.68 -24.50 19.64
CA ARG A 34 14.86 -25.57 20.17
C ARG A 34 14.93 -26.89 19.36
N GLY A 35 14.87 -26.81 18.03
CA GLY A 35 15.02 -27.95 17.13
C GLY A 35 13.86 -28.96 17.10
N VAL A 36 12.87 -28.79 17.99
CA VAL A 36 11.69 -29.68 18.12
C VAL A 36 10.44 -28.84 18.23
N ILE A 37 9.35 -29.27 17.57
CA ILE A 37 8.04 -28.66 17.70
C ILE A 37 7.30 -29.30 18.87
N ASP A 38 7.21 -28.56 19.96
CA ASP A 38 6.35 -28.81 21.11
C ASP A 38 5.37 -27.64 21.31
N ASP A 39 4.51 -27.72 22.30
CA ASP A 39 3.51 -26.67 22.56
C ASP A 39 4.18 -25.33 22.96
N GLU A 40 5.34 -25.38 23.60
CA GLU A 40 6.08 -24.15 23.95
C GLU A 40 6.73 -23.51 22.72
N PHE A 41 7.29 -24.29 21.79
CA PHE A 41 7.75 -23.83 20.49
C PHE A 41 6.63 -23.16 19.69
N LEU A 42 5.45 -23.80 19.64
CA LEU A 42 4.30 -23.24 18.91
C LEU A 42 3.81 -21.94 19.53
N SER A 43 3.83 -21.80 20.85
CA SER A 43 3.48 -20.55 21.55
C SER A 43 4.46 -19.42 21.23
N GLU A 44 5.78 -19.70 21.24
CA GLU A 44 6.78 -18.70 20.87
C GLU A 44 6.67 -18.31 19.38
N LEU A 45 6.35 -19.26 18.51
CA LEU A 45 6.16 -19.03 17.09
C LEU A 45 4.92 -18.13 16.84
N GLU A 46 3.84 -18.38 17.59
CA GLU A 46 2.64 -17.54 17.59
C GLU A 46 2.95 -16.09 17.99
N GLU A 47 3.71 -15.89 19.05
CA GLU A 47 4.16 -14.55 19.48
C GLU A 47 4.98 -13.84 18.39
N ILE A 48 5.86 -14.57 17.69
CA ILE A 48 6.62 -14.01 16.57
C ILE A 48 5.67 -13.53 15.46
N PHE A 49 4.69 -14.32 15.09
CA PHE A 49 3.74 -13.99 14.03
C PHE A 49 2.86 -12.79 14.40
N ILE A 50 2.33 -12.76 15.63
CA ILE A 50 1.53 -11.63 16.13
C ILE A 50 2.37 -10.35 16.19
N SER A 51 3.61 -10.43 16.73
CA SER A 51 4.52 -9.27 16.82
C SER A 51 4.97 -8.73 15.45
N SER A 52 4.82 -9.54 14.41
CA SER A 52 5.11 -9.17 13.00
C SER A 52 3.87 -8.64 12.25
N ASP A 53 2.76 -8.40 12.96
CA ASP A 53 1.47 -7.90 12.41
C ASP A 53 0.84 -8.80 11.32
N LEU A 54 1.00 -10.13 11.40
CA LEU A 54 0.33 -11.06 10.47
C LEU A 54 -1.20 -11.12 10.68
N GLY A 55 -1.66 -10.72 11.87
CA GLY A 55 -3.06 -10.85 12.29
C GLY A 55 -3.36 -12.22 12.94
N ILE A 56 -4.35 -12.25 13.83
CA ILE A 56 -4.70 -13.43 14.65
C ILE A 56 -5.11 -14.60 13.76
N ASP A 57 -6.08 -14.40 12.87
CA ASP A 57 -6.59 -15.48 12.01
C ASP A 57 -5.51 -16.08 11.09
N THR A 58 -4.59 -15.26 10.56
CA THR A 58 -3.48 -15.75 9.73
C THR A 58 -2.49 -16.55 10.56
N THR A 59 -2.23 -16.11 11.79
CA THR A 59 -1.37 -16.78 12.75
C THR A 59 -1.95 -18.15 13.12
N GLU A 60 -3.22 -18.24 13.46
CA GLU A 60 -3.90 -19.52 13.77
C GLU A 60 -3.80 -20.52 12.60
N VAL A 61 -4.05 -20.05 11.37
CA VAL A 61 -3.91 -20.90 10.17
C VAL A 61 -2.48 -21.38 9.99
N LEU A 62 -1.49 -20.51 10.18
CA LEU A 62 -0.07 -20.89 10.07
C LEU A 62 0.33 -21.92 11.13
N ILE A 63 -0.03 -21.67 12.39
CA ILE A 63 0.29 -22.59 13.51
C ILE A 63 -0.36 -23.96 13.27
N ALA A 64 -1.64 -24.01 12.85
CA ALA A 64 -2.33 -25.26 12.55
C ALA A 64 -1.64 -26.05 11.42
N ARG A 65 -1.28 -25.39 10.32
CA ARG A 65 -0.60 -26.02 9.17
C ARG A 65 0.81 -26.51 9.55
N ILE A 66 1.57 -25.74 10.30
CA ILE A 66 2.90 -26.11 10.76
C ILE A 66 2.82 -27.34 11.69
N LYS A 67 1.86 -27.36 12.63
CA LYS A 67 1.63 -28.49 13.53
C LYS A 67 1.25 -29.76 12.75
N GLU A 68 0.33 -29.68 11.80
CA GLU A 68 -0.08 -30.79 10.94
C GLU A 68 1.09 -31.35 10.13
N ARG A 69 1.85 -30.47 9.46
CA ARG A 69 3.00 -30.87 8.66
C ARG A 69 4.14 -31.47 9.49
N ALA A 70 4.38 -30.94 10.68
CA ALA A 70 5.38 -31.50 11.58
C ALA A 70 5.09 -32.97 11.96
N ILE A 71 3.81 -33.32 12.11
CA ILE A 71 3.36 -34.69 12.40
C ILE A 71 3.51 -35.58 11.16
N THR A 72 3.18 -35.04 9.96
CA THR A 72 3.09 -35.82 8.72
C THR A 72 4.45 -36.01 8.06
N ASP A 73 5.26 -34.96 7.95
CA ASP A 73 6.47 -34.92 7.12
C ASP A 73 7.71 -35.45 7.85
N LYS A 74 7.66 -35.67 9.17
CA LYS A 74 8.76 -36.22 10.03
C LYS A 74 10.13 -35.64 9.68
N TYR A 75 10.34 -34.34 9.97
CA TYR A 75 11.65 -33.69 9.78
C TYR A 75 12.76 -34.39 10.59
N ILE A 76 13.96 -34.45 10.00
CA ILE A 76 15.11 -35.18 10.56
C ILE A 76 16.05 -34.21 11.29
N ASP A 77 16.15 -32.96 10.82
CA ASP A 77 17.06 -31.96 11.37
C ASP A 77 16.46 -30.56 11.40
N GLN A 78 17.18 -29.61 12.01
CA GLN A 78 16.78 -28.21 12.13
C GLN A 78 16.66 -27.50 10.77
N LYS A 79 17.39 -27.94 9.77
CA LYS A 79 17.33 -27.35 8.44
C LYS A 79 16.02 -27.70 7.76
N GLU A 80 15.61 -28.95 7.79
CA GLU A 80 14.32 -29.40 7.25
C GLU A 80 13.15 -28.76 7.99
N LEU A 81 13.24 -28.63 9.33
CA LEU A 81 12.26 -27.91 10.13
C LEU A 81 12.12 -26.45 9.70
N ASN A 82 13.24 -25.78 9.46
CA ASN A 82 13.26 -24.40 9.00
C ASN A 82 12.66 -24.25 7.59
N GLU A 83 12.96 -25.18 6.70
CA GLU A 83 12.39 -25.22 5.34
C GLU A 83 10.88 -25.48 5.38
N LEU A 84 10.41 -26.35 6.28
CA LEU A 84 8.98 -26.60 6.49
C LEU A 84 8.24 -25.33 6.93
N ILE A 85 8.71 -24.67 7.99
CA ILE A 85 8.06 -23.47 8.53
C ILE A 85 8.08 -22.32 7.50
N ASN A 86 9.23 -22.04 6.91
CA ASN A 86 9.37 -21.01 5.88
C ASN A 86 8.52 -21.33 4.64
N GLY A 87 8.37 -22.61 4.30
CA GLY A 87 7.49 -23.08 3.24
C GLY A 87 6.02 -22.76 3.49
N GLU A 88 5.51 -22.97 4.72
CA GLU A 88 4.13 -22.65 5.08
C GLU A 88 3.88 -21.12 5.12
N ILE A 89 4.82 -20.36 5.68
CA ILE A 89 4.72 -18.89 5.64
C ILE A 89 4.63 -18.42 4.19
N ARG A 90 5.51 -18.89 3.32
CA ARG A 90 5.52 -18.55 1.89
C ARG A 90 4.21 -18.91 1.18
N LYS A 91 3.64 -20.08 1.48
CA LYS A 91 2.35 -20.49 0.91
C LYS A 91 1.23 -19.54 1.32
N VAL A 92 1.12 -19.20 2.60
CA VAL A 92 0.09 -18.29 3.11
C VAL A 92 0.24 -16.89 2.48
N PHE A 93 1.47 -16.39 2.34
CA PHE A 93 1.70 -15.12 1.64
C PHE A 93 1.21 -15.19 0.19
N ASN A 94 1.55 -16.23 -0.54
CA ASN A 94 1.13 -16.39 -1.93
C ASN A 94 -0.39 -16.59 -2.09
N GLU A 95 -1.02 -17.40 -1.24
CA GLU A 95 -2.47 -17.65 -1.27
C GLU A 95 -3.24 -16.34 -1.03
N THR A 96 -2.89 -15.61 0.04
CA THR A 96 -3.60 -14.39 0.42
C THR A 96 -3.39 -13.25 -0.58
N ALA A 97 -2.21 -13.16 -1.17
CA ALA A 97 -1.86 -12.07 -2.07
C ALA A 97 -2.24 -12.33 -3.53
N SER A 98 -2.50 -13.59 -3.92
CA SER A 98 -2.89 -13.96 -5.29
C SER A 98 -4.35 -13.63 -5.64
N GLU A 99 -5.17 -13.23 -4.67
CA GLU A 99 -6.57 -12.86 -4.90
C GLU A 99 -6.73 -11.63 -5.81
N PHE A 100 -5.70 -10.78 -5.90
CA PHE A 100 -5.74 -9.54 -6.67
C PHE A 100 -4.62 -9.50 -7.70
N LYS A 101 -4.96 -9.06 -8.92
CA LYS A 101 -3.97 -8.77 -9.95
C LYS A 101 -3.16 -7.53 -9.59
N SER A 102 -1.87 -7.53 -9.92
CA SER A 102 -1.01 -6.35 -9.85
C SER A 102 -1.61 -5.19 -10.67
N PHE A 103 -1.35 -3.96 -10.25
CA PHE A 103 -1.80 -2.78 -10.98
C PHE A 103 -1.06 -2.71 -12.32
N ASP A 104 -1.82 -2.56 -13.42
CA ASP A 104 -1.26 -2.26 -14.72
C ASP A 104 -1.54 -0.79 -15.09
N PHE A 105 -0.69 -0.22 -15.93
CA PHE A 105 -0.81 1.16 -16.40
C PHE A 105 -1.56 1.24 -17.74
N GLU A 106 -2.22 0.17 -18.18
CA GLU A 106 -3.10 0.15 -19.35
C GLU A 106 -4.47 0.72 -18.97
N LEU A 107 -4.67 1.99 -19.31
CA LEU A 107 -5.88 2.72 -18.95
C LEU A 107 -6.96 2.54 -20.03
N LYS A 108 -8.15 2.14 -19.60
CA LYS A 108 -9.30 1.94 -20.50
C LYS A 108 -10.06 3.24 -20.80
N GLN A 109 -9.83 4.29 -20.03
CA GLN A 109 -10.55 5.56 -20.10
C GLN A 109 -9.57 6.74 -20.04
N LYS A 110 -9.96 7.87 -20.61
CA LYS A 110 -9.14 9.08 -20.69
C LYS A 110 -10.02 10.33 -20.50
N PRO A 111 -9.74 11.15 -19.48
CA PRO A 111 -8.73 10.96 -18.43
C PRO A 111 -9.13 9.87 -17.43
N TYR A 112 -8.14 9.12 -16.95
CA TYR A 112 -8.30 8.19 -15.84
C TYR A 112 -8.14 8.95 -14.53
N VAL A 113 -9.20 9.06 -13.73
CA VAL A 113 -9.23 9.90 -12.53
C VAL A 113 -9.01 9.06 -11.29
N ILE A 114 -8.01 9.44 -10.50
CA ILE A 114 -7.61 8.81 -9.24
C ILE A 114 -7.80 9.83 -8.12
N ILE A 115 -8.53 9.48 -7.07
CA ILE A 115 -8.56 10.23 -5.81
C ILE A 115 -7.65 9.53 -4.80
N VAL A 116 -6.78 10.30 -4.14
CA VAL A 116 -5.91 9.79 -3.08
C VAL A 116 -6.35 10.33 -1.74
N VAL A 117 -6.75 9.43 -0.83
CA VAL A 117 -7.24 9.75 0.51
C VAL A 117 -6.35 9.17 1.60
N GLY A 118 -6.59 9.58 2.85
CA GLY A 118 -5.87 9.08 4.03
C GLY A 118 -5.60 10.19 5.03
N VAL A 119 -5.17 9.83 6.24
CA VAL A 119 -4.93 10.82 7.31
C VAL A 119 -3.64 11.62 7.07
N ASN A 120 -3.44 12.69 7.84
CA ASN A 120 -2.20 13.47 7.75
C ASN A 120 -1.00 12.65 8.26
N GLY A 121 0.16 12.82 7.61
CA GLY A 121 1.42 12.18 8.00
C GLY A 121 1.64 10.75 7.46
N VAL A 122 0.65 10.15 6.80
CA VAL A 122 0.80 8.80 6.20
C VAL A 122 1.59 8.79 4.89
N GLY A 123 1.95 9.95 4.34
CA GLY A 123 2.73 10.04 3.10
C GLY A 123 1.90 10.26 1.83
N LYS A 124 0.66 10.80 1.90
CA LYS A 124 -0.17 11.07 0.72
C LYS A 124 0.55 11.88 -0.36
N THR A 125 1.00 13.09 0.00
CA THR A 125 1.65 14.01 -0.93
C THR A 125 2.88 13.40 -1.62
N THR A 126 3.70 12.69 -0.85
CA THR A 126 4.85 11.92 -1.36
C THR A 126 4.41 10.80 -2.30
N SER A 127 3.38 10.05 -1.92
CA SER A 127 2.85 8.94 -2.74
C SER A 127 2.26 9.45 -4.05
N ILE A 128 1.57 10.58 -4.05
CA ILE A 128 1.02 11.21 -5.26
C ILE A 128 2.13 11.57 -6.24
N GLY A 129 3.20 12.22 -5.78
CA GLY A 129 4.33 12.55 -6.64
C GLY A 129 5.02 11.33 -7.24
N LYS A 130 5.24 10.28 -6.44
CA LYS A 130 5.81 9.02 -6.90
C LYS A 130 4.87 8.26 -7.85
N LEU A 131 3.57 8.27 -7.58
CA LEU A 131 2.55 7.67 -8.45
C LEU A 131 2.50 8.39 -9.80
N ALA A 132 2.55 9.72 -9.80
CA ALA A 132 2.63 10.52 -11.02
C ALA A 132 3.89 10.16 -11.84
N ASN A 133 5.03 10.00 -11.19
CA ASN A 133 6.26 9.54 -11.83
C ASN A 133 6.11 8.14 -12.45
N ASN A 134 5.44 7.21 -11.78
CA ASN A 134 5.21 5.87 -12.31
C ASN A 134 4.35 5.91 -13.59
N PHE A 135 3.29 6.71 -13.62
CA PHE A 135 2.49 6.92 -14.84
C PHE A 135 3.30 7.59 -15.95
N LYS A 136 4.16 8.56 -15.60
CA LYS A 136 5.04 9.23 -16.57
C LYS A 136 6.03 8.24 -17.20
N ILE A 137 6.65 7.37 -16.40
CA ILE A 137 7.55 6.30 -16.88
C ILE A 137 6.77 5.32 -17.79
N ALA A 138 5.50 5.06 -17.49
CA ALA A 138 4.61 4.26 -18.33
C ALA A 138 4.14 4.99 -19.62
N GLY A 139 4.68 6.19 -19.91
CA GLY A 139 4.37 6.97 -21.12
C GLY A 139 3.04 7.70 -21.08
N LYS A 140 2.44 7.91 -19.89
CA LYS A 140 1.17 8.62 -19.72
C LYS A 140 1.41 10.09 -19.38
N SER A 141 0.58 10.99 -19.94
CA SER A 141 0.48 12.38 -19.49
C SER A 141 -0.31 12.44 -18.18
N VAL A 142 0.18 13.22 -17.20
CA VAL A 142 -0.41 13.30 -15.85
C VAL A 142 -0.70 14.75 -15.48
N LEU A 143 -1.84 14.97 -14.82
CA LEU A 143 -2.20 16.25 -14.22
C LEU A 143 -2.56 16.01 -12.74
N ILE A 144 -1.94 16.76 -11.84
CA ILE A 144 -2.22 16.71 -10.40
C ILE A 144 -3.17 17.85 -10.03
N GLY A 145 -4.18 17.56 -9.19
CA GLY A 145 -5.04 18.55 -8.54
C GLY A 145 -4.78 18.61 -7.05
N SER A 146 -4.37 19.75 -6.51
CA SER A 146 -4.10 19.96 -5.09
C SER A 146 -5.35 20.43 -4.36
N ALA A 147 -6.18 19.47 -3.91
CA ALA A 147 -7.41 19.78 -3.19
C ALA A 147 -7.25 19.78 -1.63
N ASP A 148 -6.05 19.66 -1.08
CA ASP A 148 -5.78 19.97 0.35
C ASP A 148 -5.55 21.49 0.53
N THR A 149 -6.56 22.30 0.21
CA THR A 149 -6.46 23.76 0.11
C THR A 149 -6.22 24.46 1.45
N PHE A 150 -6.39 23.79 2.56
CA PHE A 150 -6.20 24.34 3.91
C PHE A 150 -4.76 24.27 4.43
N ARG A 151 -3.87 23.61 3.69
CA ARG A 151 -2.48 23.40 4.10
C ARG A 151 -1.50 23.95 3.08
N ALA A 152 -1.14 25.23 3.23
CA ALA A 152 -0.19 25.87 2.31
C ALA A 152 1.10 25.07 2.16
N ALA A 153 1.70 24.60 3.26
CA ALA A 153 2.91 23.79 3.21
C ALA A 153 2.73 22.43 2.48
N ALA A 154 1.52 21.86 2.46
CA ALA A 154 1.24 20.66 1.68
C ALA A 154 1.18 20.96 0.19
N ASN A 155 0.61 22.09 -0.20
CA ASN A 155 0.59 22.57 -1.59
C ASN A 155 2.01 22.80 -2.11
N ASP A 156 2.85 23.50 -1.34
CA ASP A 156 4.26 23.73 -1.69
C ASP A 156 5.02 22.41 -1.84
N GLN A 157 4.79 21.48 -0.92
CA GLN A 157 5.39 20.14 -1.00
C GLN A 157 4.93 19.37 -2.24
N LEU A 158 3.64 19.42 -2.57
CA LEU A 158 3.10 18.74 -3.74
C LEU A 158 3.64 19.35 -5.05
N GLU A 159 3.83 20.67 -5.08
CA GLU A 159 4.46 21.36 -6.22
C GLU A 159 5.92 20.89 -6.44
N ILE A 160 6.68 20.70 -5.36
CA ILE A 160 8.05 20.15 -5.45
C ILE A 160 8.02 18.73 -6.04
N TRP A 161 7.07 17.88 -5.60
CA TRP A 161 6.91 16.54 -6.14
C TRP A 161 6.46 16.54 -7.61
N ALA A 162 5.53 17.41 -7.99
CA ALA A 162 5.10 17.57 -9.37
C ALA A 162 6.26 17.98 -10.28
N LYS A 163 7.10 18.93 -9.84
CA LYS A 163 8.33 19.33 -10.56
C LYS A 163 9.32 18.18 -10.70
N ARG A 164 9.51 17.38 -9.64
CA ARG A 164 10.41 16.20 -9.69
C ARG A 164 9.91 15.12 -10.65
N ALA A 165 8.59 14.93 -10.71
CA ALA A 165 7.96 13.99 -11.63
C ALA A 165 7.81 14.54 -13.06
N ASP A 166 8.13 15.82 -13.30
CA ASP A 166 7.92 16.54 -14.56
C ASP A 166 6.46 16.44 -15.02
N VAL A 167 5.52 16.80 -14.14
CA VAL A 167 4.07 16.81 -14.39
C VAL A 167 3.45 18.14 -14.02
N GLU A 168 2.34 18.49 -14.68
CA GLU A 168 1.58 19.69 -14.37
C GLU A 168 0.77 19.53 -13.08
N ILE A 169 0.58 20.64 -12.37
CA ILE A 169 -0.26 20.73 -11.17
C ILE A 169 -1.24 21.89 -11.27
N ILE A 170 -2.49 21.65 -10.90
CA ILE A 170 -3.49 22.69 -10.64
C ILE A 170 -3.65 22.83 -9.14
N GLN A 171 -3.42 24.05 -8.68
CA GLN A 171 -3.59 24.44 -7.29
C GLN A 171 -4.24 25.81 -7.22
N SER A 172 -5.02 26.05 -6.18
CA SER A 172 -5.63 27.34 -5.98
C SER A 172 -4.83 28.19 -4.98
N LYS A 173 -4.78 29.48 -5.22
CA LYS A 173 -4.20 30.43 -4.28
C LYS A 173 -5.15 30.56 -3.07
N SER A 174 -4.77 30.01 -1.95
CA SER A 174 -5.34 30.03 -0.59
C SER A 174 -6.89 30.05 -0.43
N THR A 175 -7.40 29.18 0.44
CA THR A 175 -8.81 29.12 0.93
C THR A 175 -9.90 28.78 -0.10
N SER A 176 -9.56 28.30 -1.29
CA SER A 176 -10.56 27.85 -2.25
C SER A 176 -11.23 26.54 -1.80
N ASP A 177 -12.46 26.35 -2.23
CA ASP A 177 -13.19 25.11 -2.03
C ASP A 177 -12.43 23.93 -2.67
N PRO A 178 -12.04 22.87 -1.91
CA PRO A 178 -11.38 21.68 -2.45
C PRO A 178 -12.07 21.07 -3.67
N ALA A 179 -13.40 21.08 -3.68
CA ALA A 179 -14.20 20.56 -4.78
C ALA A 179 -14.06 21.40 -6.07
N SER A 180 -13.85 22.72 -5.97
CA SER A 180 -13.59 23.57 -7.15
C SER A 180 -12.26 23.20 -7.79
N VAL A 181 -11.20 22.98 -7.01
CA VAL A 181 -9.89 22.55 -7.54
C VAL A 181 -10.01 21.21 -8.25
N ALA A 182 -10.71 20.24 -7.64
CA ALA A 182 -10.94 18.94 -8.26
C ALA A 182 -11.71 19.06 -9.60
N PHE A 183 -12.77 19.87 -9.64
CA PHE A 183 -13.56 20.12 -10.83
C PHE A 183 -12.71 20.75 -11.94
N ASP A 184 -11.97 21.81 -11.62
CA ASP A 184 -11.12 22.53 -12.60
C ASP A 184 -10.01 21.63 -13.14
N THR A 185 -9.45 20.77 -12.29
CA THR A 185 -8.41 19.81 -12.69
C THR A 185 -8.95 18.81 -13.70
N VAL A 186 -10.12 18.21 -13.43
CA VAL A 186 -10.72 17.23 -14.34
C VAL A 186 -11.15 17.89 -15.66
N ASN A 187 -11.76 19.09 -15.62
CA ASN A 187 -12.10 19.83 -16.81
C ASN A 187 -10.88 20.20 -17.67
N SER A 188 -9.80 20.64 -17.03
CA SER A 188 -8.54 20.93 -17.72
C SER A 188 -7.97 19.66 -18.38
N ALA A 189 -8.01 18.53 -17.68
CA ALA A 189 -7.54 17.26 -18.21
C ALA A 189 -8.35 16.80 -19.44
N VAL A 190 -9.68 16.92 -19.41
CA VAL A 190 -10.55 16.64 -20.56
C VAL A 190 -10.18 17.53 -21.73
N SER A 191 -10.06 18.84 -21.51
CA SER A 191 -9.75 19.82 -22.56
C SER A 191 -8.36 19.61 -23.19
N LYS A 192 -7.36 19.22 -22.38
CA LYS A 192 -5.99 18.96 -22.84
C LYS A 192 -5.80 17.55 -23.40
N GLY A 193 -6.76 16.65 -23.22
CA GLY A 193 -6.61 15.24 -23.55
C GLY A 193 -5.53 14.55 -22.68
N THR A 194 -5.44 14.89 -21.40
CA THR A 194 -4.51 14.27 -20.43
C THR A 194 -4.92 12.83 -20.14
N ASP A 195 -3.97 11.91 -19.98
CA ASP A 195 -4.27 10.50 -19.76
C ASP A 195 -4.71 10.22 -18.32
N VAL A 196 -4.09 10.86 -17.32
CA VAL A 196 -4.30 10.59 -15.89
C VAL A 196 -4.49 11.87 -15.10
N VAL A 197 -5.47 11.87 -14.22
CA VAL A 197 -5.66 12.90 -13.19
C VAL A 197 -5.47 12.29 -11.82
N ILE A 198 -4.66 12.91 -10.95
CA ILE A 198 -4.49 12.51 -9.57
C ILE A 198 -4.90 13.66 -8.66
N ILE A 199 -5.92 13.44 -7.82
CA ILE A 199 -6.44 14.45 -6.90
C ILE A 199 -5.90 14.17 -5.48
N ASP A 200 -5.10 15.11 -4.94
CA ASP A 200 -4.74 15.15 -3.51
C ASP A 200 -5.92 15.64 -2.68
N THR A 201 -6.08 15.12 -1.47
CA THR A 201 -7.19 15.49 -0.58
C THR A 201 -6.69 15.78 0.84
N ALA A 202 -7.47 16.55 1.59
CA ALA A 202 -7.23 16.75 3.01
C ALA A 202 -7.26 15.43 3.80
N GLY A 203 -6.58 15.42 4.95
CA GLY A 203 -6.49 14.23 5.81
C GLY A 203 -6.74 14.52 7.29
N ARG A 204 -7.57 15.53 7.61
CA ARG A 204 -7.83 16.00 8.99
C ARG A 204 -8.88 15.16 9.69
N LEU A 205 -8.52 13.95 10.12
CA LEU A 205 -9.46 13.00 10.72
C LEU A 205 -10.03 13.46 12.07
N HIS A 206 -9.39 14.39 12.77
CA HIS A 206 -9.93 14.98 14.02
C HIS A 206 -11.25 15.76 13.80
N ASN A 207 -11.55 16.19 12.57
CA ASN A 207 -12.84 16.73 12.15
C ASN A 207 -13.47 15.79 11.11
N LYS A 208 -13.72 14.55 11.53
CA LYS A 208 -14.10 13.43 10.67
C LYS A 208 -15.32 13.71 9.79
N SER A 209 -16.40 14.21 10.39
CA SER A 209 -17.65 14.47 9.66
C SER A 209 -17.46 15.48 8.53
N HIS A 210 -16.75 16.57 8.80
CA HIS A 210 -16.47 17.60 7.81
C HIS A 210 -15.57 17.06 6.67
N LEU A 211 -14.53 16.32 7.03
CA LEU A 211 -13.65 15.68 6.03
C LEU A 211 -14.43 14.73 5.11
N MET A 212 -15.30 13.89 5.67
CA MET A 212 -16.06 12.94 4.88
C MET A 212 -17.06 13.63 3.95
N GLU A 213 -17.71 14.70 4.38
CA GLU A 213 -18.58 15.50 3.51
C GLU A 213 -17.81 16.23 2.40
N GLU A 214 -16.61 16.73 2.70
CA GLU A 214 -15.70 17.32 1.71
C GLU A 214 -15.31 16.28 0.63
N LEU A 215 -14.90 15.09 1.02
CA LEU A 215 -14.54 14.02 0.09
C LEU A 215 -15.72 13.58 -0.78
N LYS A 216 -16.93 13.45 -0.21
CA LYS A 216 -18.15 13.18 -0.97
C LYS A 216 -18.47 14.31 -1.97
N LYS A 217 -18.21 15.57 -1.58
CA LYS A 217 -18.39 16.72 -2.46
C LYS A 217 -17.41 16.68 -3.62
N ILE A 218 -16.12 16.36 -3.37
CA ILE A 218 -15.11 16.17 -4.40
C ILE A 218 -15.55 15.09 -5.39
N LYS A 219 -15.94 13.90 -4.92
CA LYS A 219 -16.43 12.81 -5.75
C LYS A 219 -17.59 13.27 -6.63
N ARG A 220 -18.57 13.95 -6.05
CA ARG A 220 -19.77 14.45 -6.74
C ARG A 220 -19.49 15.46 -7.86
N VAL A 221 -18.52 16.36 -7.66
CA VAL A 221 -18.18 17.35 -8.70
C VAL A 221 -17.36 16.74 -9.83
N ILE A 222 -16.52 15.76 -9.55
CA ILE A 222 -15.81 14.97 -10.56
C ILE A 222 -16.82 14.24 -11.46
N GLN A 223 -17.85 13.62 -10.86
CA GLN A 223 -18.91 12.91 -11.57
C GLN A 223 -19.77 13.79 -12.46
N LYS A 224 -19.83 15.11 -12.22
CA LYS A 224 -20.49 16.05 -13.13
C LYS A 224 -19.72 16.22 -14.44
N VAL A 225 -18.42 15.98 -14.45
CA VAL A 225 -17.58 16.08 -15.65
C VAL A 225 -17.45 14.70 -16.32
N ILE A 226 -17.21 13.67 -15.52
CA ILE A 226 -17.05 12.27 -15.99
C ILE A 226 -17.90 11.38 -15.06
N PRO A 227 -19.07 10.92 -15.50
CA PRO A 227 -20.04 10.19 -14.65
C PRO A 227 -19.47 8.95 -13.96
N GLU A 228 -18.55 8.22 -14.62
CA GLU A 228 -17.93 7.00 -14.10
C GLU A 228 -16.73 7.25 -13.17
N ALA A 229 -16.27 8.51 -13.08
CA ALA A 229 -15.13 8.86 -12.21
C ALA A 229 -15.59 9.06 -10.74
N PRO A 230 -14.69 8.90 -9.77
CA PRO A 230 -13.29 8.48 -9.93
C PRO A 230 -13.20 7.01 -10.32
N HIS A 231 -12.22 6.67 -11.18
CA HIS A 231 -11.97 5.30 -11.60
C HIS A 231 -11.23 4.50 -10.52
N GLU A 232 -10.43 5.23 -9.71
CA GLU A 232 -9.76 4.70 -8.52
C GLU A 232 -9.90 5.66 -7.35
N THR A 233 -10.08 5.09 -6.17
CA THR A 233 -10.00 5.78 -4.89
C THR A 233 -9.00 5.03 -4.03
N PHE A 234 -7.75 5.52 -4.00
CA PHE A 234 -6.67 4.90 -3.23
C PHE A 234 -6.58 5.51 -1.85
N ILE A 235 -6.52 4.64 -0.84
CA ILE A 235 -6.16 5.07 0.51
C ILE A 235 -4.67 4.85 0.76
N VAL A 236 -4.03 5.86 1.33
CA VAL A 236 -2.63 5.76 1.79
C VAL A 236 -2.62 5.36 3.26
N ILE A 237 -1.94 4.27 3.57
CA ILE A 237 -1.77 3.73 4.93
C ILE A 237 -0.28 3.68 5.26
N ASP A 238 0.08 4.16 6.44
CA ASP A 238 1.41 4.01 7.00
C ASP A 238 1.54 2.61 7.64
N ALA A 239 2.45 1.78 7.13
CA ALA A 239 2.66 0.41 7.61
C ALA A 239 3.05 0.35 9.09
N THR A 240 3.61 1.42 9.66
CA THR A 240 4.00 1.47 11.08
C THR A 240 2.81 1.57 12.02
N THR A 241 1.64 1.98 11.53
CA THR A 241 0.44 2.23 12.35
C THR A 241 -0.37 0.97 12.69
N GLY A 242 -0.10 -0.16 12.02
CA GLY A 242 -0.76 -1.42 12.30
C GLY A 242 -2.30 -1.32 12.22
N GLN A 243 -2.99 -1.84 13.23
CA GLN A 243 -4.47 -1.87 13.29
C GLN A 243 -5.14 -0.49 13.17
N ASN A 244 -4.48 0.56 13.66
CA ASN A 244 -5.04 1.92 13.56
C ASN A 244 -5.18 2.36 12.10
N GLY A 245 -4.22 2.02 11.24
CA GLY A 245 -4.31 2.30 9.80
C GLY A 245 -5.49 1.58 9.13
N LEU A 246 -5.74 0.33 9.51
CA LEU A 246 -6.88 -0.46 9.00
C LEU A 246 -8.22 0.14 9.43
N ASN A 247 -8.35 0.52 10.71
CA ASN A 247 -9.56 1.16 11.22
C ASN A 247 -9.86 2.45 10.47
N GLN A 248 -8.84 3.27 10.21
CA GLN A 248 -8.99 4.48 9.39
C GLN A 248 -9.46 4.14 7.98
N ALA A 249 -8.85 3.15 7.33
CA ALA A 249 -9.25 2.74 5.99
C ALA A 249 -10.71 2.27 5.91
N MET A 250 -11.19 1.54 6.90
CA MET A 250 -12.61 1.15 6.99
C MET A 250 -13.54 2.35 7.09
N GLU A 251 -13.13 3.40 7.81
CA GLU A 251 -13.91 4.64 7.92
C GLU A 251 -14.00 5.41 6.59
N PHE A 252 -12.87 5.54 5.88
CA PHE A 252 -12.86 6.14 4.55
C PHE A 252 -13.69 5.31 3.55
N SER A 253 -13.60 3.98 3.62
CA SER A 253 -14.37 3.09 2.76
C SER A 253 -15.88 3.29 2.93
N LYS A 254 -16.35 3.36 4.17
CA LYS A 254 -17.78 3.64 4.47
C LYS A 254 -18.24 5.01 3.96
N ALA A 255 -17.36 6.02 4.04
CA ALA A 255 -17.73 7.38 3.67
C ALA A 255 -17.78 7.60 2.15
N LEU A 256 -16.99 6.85 1.38
CA LEU A 256 -16.84 7.05 -0.06
C LEU A 256 -17.53 5.96 -0.90
N ASP A 257 -18.37 5.14 -0.29
CA ASP A 257 -19.04 4.00 -0.94
C ASP A 257 -18.04 3.00 -1.55
N GLY A 258 -16.91 2.81 -0.88
CA GLY A 258 -15.85 1.90 -1.25
C GLY A 258 -14.52 2.59 -1.60
N LEU A 259 -13.47 1.81 -1.46
CA LEU A 259 -12.10 2.10 -1.92
C LEU A 259 -11.74 1.06 -2.98
N THR A 260 -10.82 1.40 -3.88
CA THR A 260 -10.42 0.48 -4.97
C THR A 260 -9.03 -0.11 -4.77
N GLY A 261 -8.25 0.47 -3.85
CA GLY A 261 -6.91 -0.04 -3.55
C GLY A 261 -6.20 0.73 -2.45
N ILE A 262 -5.08 0.18 -2.05
CA ILE A 262 -4.25 0.69 -0.96
C ILE A 262 -2.86 1.02 -1.48
N ILE A 263 -2.34 2.17 -1.05
CA ILE A 263 -0.92 2.53 -1.14
C ILE A 263 -0.34 2.38 0.27
N LEU A 264 0.52 1.40 0.46
CA LEU A 264 1.14 1.12 1.76
C LEU A 264 2.52 1.76 1.82
N THR A 265 2.72 2.69 2.74
CA THR A 265 3.97 3.48 2.86
C THR A 265 4.83 3.04 4.03
N LYS A 266 6.10 3.48 4.05
CA LYS A 266 7.07 3.31 5.15
C LYS A 266 7.37 1.85 5.50
N LEU A 267 7.32 0.95 4.51
CA LEU A 267 7.71 -0.44 4.72
C LEU A 267 9.19 -0.60 5.08
N ASP A 268 10.04 0.26 4.57
CA ASP A 268 11.47 0.35 4.92
C ASP A 268 11.73 0.75 6.38
N GLY A 269 10.78 1.44 6.99
CA GLY A 269 10.84 1.87 8.38
C GLY A 269 10.37 0.83 9.40
N THR A 270 9.67 -0.23 8.98
CA THR A 270 8.96 -1.13 9.88
C THR A 270 9.45 -2.58 9.85
N ALA A 271 9.35 -3.23 11.00
CA ALA A 271 9.48 -4.68 11.14
C ALA A 271 8.14 -5.43 10.93
N LYS A 272 7.08 -4.70 10.58
CA LYS A 272 5.68 -5.16 10.58
C LYS A 272 5.11 -5.35 9.17
N GLY A 273 5.91 -5.77 8.20
CA GLY A 273 5.46 -5.99 6.82
C GLY A 273 4.41 -7.08 6.65
N GLY A 274 4.17 -7.90 7.67
CA GLY A 274 3.04 -8.84 7.74
C GLY A 274 1.67 -8.18 7.62
N ILE A 275 1.57 -6.87 7.88
CA ILE A 275 0.35 -6.07 7.71
C ILE A 275 -0.26 -6.21 6.29
N VAL A 276 0.53 -6.51 5.27
CA VAL A 276 0.04 -6.76 3.90
C VAL A 276 -0.98 -7.90 3.87
N LEU A 277 -0.70 -9.01 4.58
CA LEU A 277 -1.62 -10.16 4.68
C LEU A 277 -2.91 -9.78 5.39
N LYS A 278 -2.77 -9.06 6.49
CA LYS A 278 -3.88 -8.60 7.30
C LYS A 278 -4.80 -7.66 6.52
N ILE A 279 -4.25 -6.71 5.78
CA ILE A 279 -4.99 -5.80 4.90
C ILE A 279 -5.84 -6.58 3.90
N ASN A 280 -5.22 -7.50 3.16
CA ASN A 280 -5.91 -8.26 2.13
C ASN A 280 -7.06 -9.10 2.72
N LYS A 281 -6.84 -9.72 3.88
CA LYS A 281 -7.83 -10.60 4.53
C LYS A 281 -8.99 -9.82 5.17
N GLU A 282 -8.70 -8.76 5.93
CA GLU A 282 -9.71 -8.02 6.67
C GLU A 282 -10.49 -7.02 5.80
N MET A 283 -9.83 -6.39 4.83
CA MET A 283 -10.45 -5.35 4.02
C MET A 283 -10.96 -5.82 2.68
N LYS A 284 -10.47 -6.97 2.17
CA LYS A 284 -10.74 -7.46 0.81
C LYS A 284 -10.44 -6.40 -0.26
N LEU A 285 -9.41 -5.59 -0.01
CA LEU A 285 -8.93 -4.54 -0.89
C LEU A 285 -7.51 -4.86 -1.34
N PRO A 286 -7.19 -4.68 -2.64
CA PRO A 286 -5.84 -4.90 -3.12
C PRO A 286 -4.88 -3.85 -2.58
N VAL A 287 -3.71 -4.29 -2.09
CA VAL A 287 -2.54 -3.41 -2.04
C VAL A 287 -2.09 -3.21 -3.49
N ARG A 288 -2.11 -1.96 -3.97
CA ARG A 288 -1.72 -1.60 -5.34
C ARG A 288 -0.27 -1.18 -5.42
N PHE A 289 0.18 -0.43 -4.42
CA PHE A 289 1.53 0.11 -4.38
C PHE A 289 2.11 0.02 -2.98
N ILE A 290 3.43 -0.13 -2.91
CA ILE A 290 4.21 -0.12 -1.67
C ILE A 290 5.34 0.90 -1.76
N GLY A 291 5.47 1.71 -0.70
CA GLY A 291 6.57 2.66 -0.52
C GLY A 291 7.70 2.04 0.28
N VAL A 292 8.88 1.99 -0.33
CA VAL A 292 10.07 1.32 0.21
C VAL A 292 11.26 2.26 0.42
N GLY A 293 11.01 3.56 0.47
CA GLY A 293 12.02 4.60 0.69
C GLY A 293 11.51 6.00 0.32
N GLU A 294 12.42 6.99 0.25
CA GLU A 294 12.10 8.41 0.09
C GLU A 294 12.36 8.97 -1.32
N GLN A 295 12.98 8.21 -2.23
CA GLN A 295 13.27 8.66 -3.59
C GLN A 295 12.01 8.64 -4.46
N ILE A 296 12.04 9.36 -5.60
CA ILE A 296 10.90 9.47 -6.52
C ILE A 296 10.46 8.12 -7.10
N ASP A 297 11.35 7.17 -7.23
CA ASP A 297 11.16 5.83 -7.76
C ASP A 297 10.99 4.74 -6.68
N ASP A 298 10.83 5.14 -5.39
CA ASP A 298 10.63 4.21 -4.27
C ASP A 298 9.15 3.87 -3.99
N LEU A 299 8.27 4.09 -4.96
CA LEU A 299 6.90 3.57 -4.96
C LEU A 299 6.81 2.43 -5.99
N GLN A 300 6.73 1.20 -5.49
CA GLN A 300 6.68 0.00 -6.32
C GLN A 300 5.25 -0.47 -6.51
N VAL A 301 4.91 -1.00 -7.70
CA VAL A 301 3.69 -1.79 -7.88
C VAL A 301 3.79 -3.01 -6.97
N PHE A 302 2.73 -3.27 -6.22
CA PHE A 302 2.70 -4.48 -5.41
C PHE A 302 2.48 -5.71 -6.27
N ASP A 303 3.42 -6.62 -6.20
CA ASP A 303 3.35 -7.96 -6.74
C ASP A 303 3.62 -8.98 -5.62
N SER A 304 2.67 -9.87 -5.37
CA SER A 304 2.74 -10.81 -4.26
C SER A 304 3.92 -11.76 -4.34
N LYS A 305 4.25 -12.19 -5.55
CA LYS A 305 5.34 -13.13 -5.77
C LYS A 305 6.68 -12.47 -5.49
N SER A 306 6.91 -11.29 -6.06
CA SER A 306 8.13 -10.50 -5.84
C SER A 306 8.29 -10.10 -4.36
N PHE A 307 7.19 -9.73 -3.70
CA PHE A 307 7.18 -9.42 -2.27
C PHE A 307 7.60 -10.63 -1.42
N THR A 308 7.00 -11.79 -1.68
CA THR A 308 7.34 -13.03 -0.98
C THR A 308 8.78 -13.45 -1.28
N GLU A 309 9.23 -13.39 -2.52
CA GLU A 309 10.62 -13.68 -2.88
C GLU A 309 11.59 -12.76 -2.14
N ALA A 310 11.33 -11.45 -2.07
CA ALA A 310 12.18 -10.50 -1.36
C ALA A 310 12.29 -10.77 0.16
N LEU A 311 11.23 -11.30 0.78
CA LEU A 311 11.26 -11.70 2.19
C LEU A 311 12.11 -12.95 2.46
N PHE A 312 12.17 -13.89 1.51
CA PHE A 312 12.81 -15.20 1.71
C PHE A 312 14.18 -15.34 1.01
N GLU A 313 14.50 -14.48 0.04
CA GLU A 313 15.81 -14.50 -0.61
C GLU A 313 16.93 -14.13 0.37
N LYS A 314 18.05 -14.86 0.32
CA LYS A 314 19.26 -14.61 1.13
C LYS A 314 20.00 -13.36 0.67
#